data_05221872ca755d25b48a40a48f8dcb6e
#
_entry.id   05221872ca755d25b48a40a48f8dcb6e
#
_cell.length_a   1.000
_cell.length_b   1.000
_cell.length_c   1.000
_cell.angle_alpha   90.00
_cell.angle_beta   90.00
_cell.angle_gamma   90.00
#
_symmetry.space_group_name_H-M   'P 1'
#
loop_
_entity.id
_entity.type
_entity.pdbx_description
1 polymer ?
#
loop_
_entity_poly.entity_id
_entity_poly.type
_entity_poly.pdbx_seq_one_letter_code
_entity_poly.pdbx_strand_id
1 'polypeptide(L)'
;DLSTRLTREIRLSIPLLSAAMDTVTEARLAIALAQEGGLGVIHKNMDVEEQARQVLMVKKFESGMVRNPITVTSDMTIREVIELTRSMGISGVPVVDDKRTVGIVTHRDLRFETQLDAPVSTVMTPQDRLVTVREGADEEEVLSLLHRHRIEKVLVIGDDFELKGMITAKDFQKAKDFPLACKDGSGALRVGAAVGTGFDTDDRVDALASAGVDVIVVDTSHGFSKGVLDRVRRVKQAHPDIQVIGGNIVTADAAEALVDAGADGVKVGIGPGSICTTRVVAGVGVPQISAVAEVAEALRASETPLIADGGIRYSGDISKA
;
A
#
# COMPACT_ATOMS: atom_id res chain seq x y z
N ASP A 1 0.59 -20.10 -14.75
CA ASP A 1 -0.04 -18.87 -14.27
C ASP A 1 -0.49 -19.10 -12.83
N LEU A 2 -0.06 -18.23 -11.91
CA LEU A 2 -0.43 -18.28 -10.50
C LEU A 2 -1.36 -17.11 -10.11
N SER A 3 -1.78 -16.31 -11.09
CA SER A 3 -2.62 -15.16 -10.82
C SER A 3 -3.97 -15.54 -10.24
N THR A 4 -4.47 -14.74 -9.31
CA THR A 4 -5.75 -14.97 -8.65
C THR A 4 -6.48 -13.66 -8.37
N ARG A 5 -7.74 -13.74 -7.97
CA ARG A 5 -8.50 -12.60 -7.46
C ARG A 5 -8.38 -12.54 -5.94
N LEU A 6 -8.02 -11.38 -5.42
CA LEU A 6 -8.03 -11.10 -3.98
C LEU A 6 -9.41 -10.60 -3.53
N THR A 7 -9.98 -9.72 -4.33
CA THR A 7 -11.34 -9.17 -4.17
C THR A 7 -12.03 -9.20 -5.53
N ARG A 8 -13.24 -8.66 -5.61
CA ARG A 8 -13.93 -8.55 -6.91
C ARG A 8 -13.13 -7.74 -7.94
N GLU A 9 -12.34 -6.77 -7.51
CA GLU A 9 -11.63 -5.83 -8.38
C GLU A 9 -10.11 -6.00 -8.37
N ILE A 10 -9.54 -6.50 -7.27
CA ILE A 10 -8.08 -6.62 -7.14
C ILE A 10 -7.62 -8.02 -7.54
N ARG A 11 -6.67 -8.06 -8.47
CA ARG A 11 -5.95 -9.28 -8.86
C ARG A 11 -4.54 -9.27 -8.27
N LEU A 12 -4.06 -10.44 -7.94
CA LEU A 12 -2.68 -10.71 -7.53
C LEU A 12 -1.99 -11.55 -8.59
N SER A 13 -0.69 -11.36 -8.77
CA SER A 13 0.13 -12.19 -9.66
C SER A 13 0.53 -13.51 -9.00
N ILE A 14 0.62 -13.54 -7.67
CA ILE A 14 0.80 -14.75 -6.87
C ILE A 14 -0.28 -14.83 -5.77
N PRO A 15 -0.77 -16.02 -5.38
CA PRO A 15 -1.87 -16.17 -4.44
C PRO A 15 -1.41 -16.09 -2.97
N LEU A 16 -0.64 -15.07 -2.62
CA LEU A 16 -0.06 -14.93 -1.28
C LEU A 16 -0.39 -13.58 -0.66
N LEU A 17 -0.84 -13.64 0.61
CA LEU A 17 -0.97 -12.49 1.49
C LEU A 17 -0.13 -12.68 2.74
N SER A 18 0.37 -11.57 3.31
CA SER A 18 0.96 -11.64 4.64
C SER A 18 -0.09 -11.50 5.73
N ALA A 19 0.13 -12.21 6.84
CA ALA A 19 -0.76 -12.12 8.00
C ALA A 19 -0.67 -10.75 8.68
N ALA A 20 -1.83 -10.20 9.06
CA ALA A 20 -1.94 -8.93 9.77
C ALA A 20 -1.59 -9.08 11.25
N MET A 21 -0.37 -9.48 11.53
CA MET A 21 0.12 -9.80 12.88
C MET A 21 1.26 -8.86 13.27
N ASP A 22 1.27 -8.47 14.54
CA ASP A 22 2.37 -7.73 15.14
C ASP A 22 3.69 -8.49 14.94
N THR A 23 4.77 -7.76 14.73
CA THR A 23 6.12 -8.28 14.39
C THR A 23 6.22 -9.09 13.09
N VAL A 24 5.14 -9.20 12.31
CA VAL A 24 5.10 -9.89 11.02
C VAL A 24 4.96 -8.91 9.87
N THR A 25 3.86 -8.15 9.82
CA THR A 25 3.57 -7.30 8.66
C THR A 25 3.51 -5.82 9.02
N GLU A 26 4.57 -5.14 8.65
CA GLU A 26 4.68 -3.68 8.54
C GLU A 26 5.08 -3.31 7.11
N ALA A 27 5.32 -2.02 6.84
CA ALA A 27 5.61 -1.52 5.49
C ALA A 27 6.71 -2.31 4.77
N ARG A 28 7.77 -2.73 5.46
CA ARG A 28 8.90 -3.45 4.84
C ARG A 28 8.47 -4.78 4.21
N LEU A 29 7.71 -5.60 4.93
CA LEU A 29 7.21 -6.87 4.39
C LEU A 29 6.11 -6.63 3.35
N ALA A 30 5.22 -5.65 3.59
CA ALA A 30 4.17 -5.31 2.64
C ALA A 30 4.74 -4.88 1.27
N ILE A 31 5.82 -4.08 1.26
CA ILE A 31 6.55 -3.70 0.05
C ILE A 31 7.12 -4.95 -0.64
N ALA A 32 7.90 -5.77 0.08
CA ALA A 32 8.53 -6.95 -0.50
C ALA A 32 7.51 -7.90 -1.12
N LEU A 33 6.39 -8.15 -0.43
CA LEU A 33 5.36 -9.05 -0.93
C LEU A 33 4.60 -8.47 -2.14
N ALA A 34 4.32 -7.15 -2.13
CA ALA A 34 3.70 -6.49 -3.26
C ALA A 34 4.61 -6.49 -4.51
N GLN A 35 5.93 -6.35 -4.34
CA GLN A 35 6.91 -6.48 -5.43
C GLN A 35 6.88 -7.87 -6.08
N GLU A 36 6.72 -8.92 -5.28
CA GLU A 36 6.59 -10.30 -5.78
C GLU A 36 5.20 -10.63 -6.35
N GLY A 37 4.26 -9.68 -6.28
CA GLY A 37 2.92 -9.83 -6.86
C GLY A 37 1.83 -10.32 -5.90
N GLY A 38 2.13 -10.41 -4.61
CA GLY A 38 1.18 -10.65 -3.53
C GLY A 38 0.68 -9.33 -2.91
N LEU A 39 0.15 -9.39 -1.67
CA LEU A 39 -0.29 -8.20 -0.95
C LEU A 39 -0.01 -8.31 0.55
N GLY A 40 0.61 -7.27 1.11
CA GLY A 40 0.83 -7.16 2.55
C GLY A 40 -0.36 -6.52 3.26
N VAL A 41 -0.73 -7.05 4.44
CA VAL A 41 -1.77 -6.48 5.29
C VAL A 41 -1.14 -5.96 6.59
N ILE A 42 -1.06 -4.64 6.74
CA ILE A 42 -0.47 -3.97 7.92
C ILE A 42 -1.33 -4.25 9.16
N HIS A 43 -0.70 -4.70 10.23
CA HIS A 43 -1.40 -5.03 11.48
C HIS A 43 -1.92 -3.78 12.21
N LYS A 44 -2.92 -3.98 13.08
CA LYS A 44 -3.59 -2.90 13.84
C LYS A 44 -3.05 -2.66 15.26
N ASN A 45 -2.04 -3.42 15.70
CA ASN A 45 -1.45 -3.27 17.05
C ASN A 45 -0.44 -2.11 17.07
N MET A 46 -0.91 -0.93 16.72
CA MET A 46 -0.18 0.34 16.72
C MET A 46 -1.19 1.50 16.71
N ASP A 47 -0.73 2.71 16.97
CA ASP A 47 -1.55 3.90 16.90
C ASP A 47 -2.10 4.14 15.49
N VAL A 48 -3.18 4.93 15.39
CA VAL A 48 -3.85 5.21 14.11
C VAL A 48 -2.89 5.88 13.13
N GLU A 49 -2.17 6.89 13.61
CA GLU A 49 -1.21 7.67 12.82
C GLU A 49 -0.05 6.80 12.33
N GLU A 50 0.43 5.89 13.18
CA GLU A 50 1.52 5.00 12.81
C GLU A 50 1.08 4.00 11.74
N GLN A 51 -0.12 3.41 11.86
CA GLN A 51 -0.62 2.49 10.84
C GLN A 51 -0.83 3.20 9.49
N ALA A 52 -1.38 4.41 9.50
CA ALA A 52 -1.52 5.23 8.30
C ALA A 52 -0.15 5.59 7.70
N ARG A 53 0.86 5.90 8.54
CA ARG A 53 2.24 6.14 8.09
C ARG A 53 2.84 4.91 7.41
N GLN A 54 2.63 3.72 7.96
CA GLN A 54 3.10 2.46 7.36
C GLN A 54 2.46 2.23 5.97
N VAL A 55 1.16 2.46 5.84
CA VAL A 55 0.46 2.42 4.54
C VAL A 55 1.07 3.42 3.56
N LEU A 56 1.24 4.67 3.98
CA LEU A 56 1.82 5.72 3.16
C LEU A 56 3.24 5.39 2.68
N MET A 57 4.05 4.73 3.51
CA MET A 57 5.39 4.26 3.13
C MET A 57 5.31 3.27 1.97
N VAL A 58 4.38 2.32 1.99
CA VAL A 58 4.17 1.37 0.89
C VAL A 58 3.73 2.10 -0.39
N LYS A 59 2.74 2.98 -0.29
CA LYS A 59 2.21 3.73 -1.44
C LYS A 59 3.26 4.62 -2.10
N LYS A 60 4.17 5.19 -1.32
CA LYS A 60 5.25 6.05 -1.83
C LYS A 60 6.50 5.30 -2.29
N PHE A 61 6.60 4.00 -2.03
CA PHE A 61 7.82 3.24 -2.31
C PHE A 61 8.10 3.06 -3.80
N GLU A 62 7.06 2.82 -4.60
CA GLU A 62 7.14 2.66 -6.06
C GLU A 62 5.91 3.27 -6.71
N SER A 63 6.04 4.42 -7.29
CA SER A 63 4.91 5.07 -7.97
C SER A 63 5.18 5.36 -9.45
N GLY A 64 6.22 4.77 -10.08
CA GLY A 64 6.61 5.05 -11.46
C GLY A 64 6.83 6.54 -11.71
N MET A 65 5.76 7.31 -11.65
CA MET A 65 5.75 8.77 -11.50
C MET A 65 5.17 9.12 -10.13
N VAL A 66 5.96 9.75 -9.27
CA VAL A 66 5.46 10.33 -8.01
C VAL A 66 4.58 11.53 -8.35
N ARG A 67 3.25 11.36 -8.38
CA ARG A 67 2.29 12.40 -8.80
C ARG A 67 2.26 13.60 -7.86
N ASN A 68 2.46 13.40 -6.57
CA ASN A 68 2.51 14.48 -5.57
C ASN A 68 3.81 14.36 -4.76
N PRO A 69 4.96 14.72 -5.36
CA PRO A 69 6.21 14.66 -4.63
C PRO A 69 6.19 15.66 -3.47
N ILE A 70 6.92 15.32 -2.41
CA ILE A 70 7.18 16.28 -1.33
C ILE A 70 7.96 17.44 -1.93
N THR A 71 7.53 18.65 -1.64
CA THR A 71 8.12 19.90 -2.11
C THR A 71 8.62 20.75 -0.95
N VAL A 72 9.54 21.64 -1.25
CA VAL A 72 10.02 22.69 -0.34
C VAL A 72 9.89 24.05 -1.04
N THR A 73 9.88 25.13 -0.27
CA THR A 73 9.95 26.49 -0.81
C THR A 73 11.39 26.97 -0.93
N SER A 74 11.65 27.96 -1.78
CA SER A 74 13.00 28.43 -2.08
C SER A 74 13.67 29.15 -0.89
N ASP A 75 12.88 29.61 0.07
CA ASP A 75 13.30 30.30 1.30
C ASP A 75 13.57 29.35 2.47
N MET A 76 13.14 28.08 2.41
CA MET A 76 13.48 27.10 3.44
C MET A 76 14.99 26.97 3.60
N THR A 77 15.44 26.82 4.84
CA THR A 77 16.86 26.65 5.13
C THR A 77 17.36 25.29 4.67
N ILE A 78 18.63 25.21 4.32
CA ILE A 78 19.29 23.96 3.95
C ILE A 78 19.16 22.93 5.08
N ARG A 79 19.23 23.35 6.34
CA ARG A 79 19.04 22.51 7.53
C ARG A 79 17.66 21.83 7.53
N GLU A 80 16.59 22.61 7.37
CA GLU A 80 15.21 22.09 7.32
C GLU A 80 15.03 21.09 6.19
N VAL A 81 15.60 21.38 5.02
CA VAL A 81 15.53 20.48 3.86
C VAL A 81 16.31 19.18 4.11
N ILE A 82 17.47 19.23 4.77
CA ILE A 82 18.23 18.03 5.17
C ILE A 82 17.42 17.17 6.16
N GLU A 83 16.82 17.79 7.17
CA GLU A 83 15.98 17.10 8.16
C GLU A 83 14.76 16.44 7.51
N LEU A 84 14.07 17.19 6.64
CA LEU A 84 12.93 16.68 5.88
C LEU A 84 13.32 15.48 5.01
N THR A 85 14.36 15.62 4.19
CA THR A 85 14.79 14.56 3.29
C THR A 85 15.27 13.30 4.02
N ARG A 86 15.93 13.47 5.17
CA ARG A 86 16.39 12.38 6.04
C ARG A 86 15.20 11.66 6.72
N SER A 87 14.26 12.42 7.30
CA SER A 87 13.09 11.83 7.98
C SER A 87 12.19 11.05 7.01
N MET A 88 12.10 11.51 5.76
CA MET A 88 11.28 10.89 4.73
C MET A 88 12.02 9.85 3.87
N GLY A 89 13.35 9.69 4.07
CA GLY A 89 14.16 8.73 3.29
C GLY A 89 14.26 9.06 1.79
N ILE A 90 14.14 10.35 1.40
CA ILE A 90 14.16 10.81 0.01
C ILE A 90 15.47 11.49 -0.35
N SER A 91 15.94 11.31 -1.59
CA SER A 91 17.25 11.80 -2.05
C SER A 91 17.19 13.09 -2.86
N GLY A 92 16.03 13.72 -2.95
CA GLY A 92 15.87 15.01 -3.62
C GLY A 92 14.42 15.42 -3.69
N VAL A 93 14.20 16.74 -3.64
CA VAL A 93 12.88 17.37 -3.56
C VAL A 93 12.76 18.51 -4.57
N PRO A 94 11.64 18.64 -5.28
CA PRO A 94 11.33 19.82 -6.07
C PRO A 94 11.19 21.06 -5.17
N VAL A 95 11.65 22.20 -5.67
CA VAL A 95 11.46 23.51 -5.03
C VAL A 95 10.33 24.22 -5.76
N VAL A 96 9.29 24.59 -5.02
CA VAL A 96 8.04 25.15 -5.58
C VAL A 96 7.64 26.40 -4.80
N ASP A 97 7.53 27.52 -5.50
CA ASP A 97 7.00 28.77 -4.97
C ASP A 97 5.70 29.11 -5.71
N ASP A 98 4.67 29.52 -5.00
CA ASP A 98 3.37 29.92 -5.59
C ASP A 98 2.84 28.95 -6.66
N LYS A 99 2.92 27.63 -6.37
CA LYS A 99 2.55 26.52 -7.29
C LYS A 99 3.47 26.34 -8.51
N ARG A 100 4.48 27.16 -8.68
CA ARG A 100 5.42 27.10 -9.79
C ARG A 100 6.72 26.41 -9.37
N THR A 101 7.20 25.49 -10.18
CA THR A 101 8.47 24.83 -9.96
C THR A 101 9.63 25.79 -10.27
N VAL A 102 10.40 26.16 -9.27
CA VAL A 102 11.56 27.09 -9.39
C VAL A 102 12.91 26.37 -9.37
N GLY A 103 12.93 25.10 -8.96
CA GLY A 103 14.17 24.33 -8.91
C GLY A 103 13.97 22.90 -8.43
N ILE A 104 15.09 22.22 -8.27
CA ILE A 104 15.22 20.93 -7.58
C ILE A 104 16.46 20.95 -6.70
N VAL A 105 16.38 20.40 -5.50
CA VAL A 105 17.54 20.15 -4.66
C VAL A 105 17.68 18.66 -4.38
N THR A 106 18.90 18.15 -4.48
CA THR A 106 19.20 16.73 -4.30
C THR A 106 20.21 16.52 -3.19
N HIS A 107 20.35 15.28 -2.72
CA HIS A 107 21.35 14.93 -1.73
C HIS A 107 22.78 15.31 -2.17
N ARG A 108 23.06 15.37 -3.50
CA ARG A 108 24.34 15.79 -4.06
C ARG A 108 24.61 17.24 -3.76
N ASP A 109 23.60 18.11 -3.86
CA ASP A 109 23.70 19.55 -3.64
C ASP A 109 23.88 19.88 -2.15
N LEU A 110 23.31 19.06 -1.26
CA LEU A 110 23.31 19.25 0.20
C LEU A 110 24.53 18.60 0.90
N ARG A 111 25.20 17.64 0.26
CA ARG A 111 26.14 16.72 0.91
C ARG A 111 27.33 17.38 1.58
N PHE A 112 27.84 18.46 1.01
CA PHE A 112 29.05 19.17 1.47
C PHE A 112 28.75 20.60 1.90
N GLU A 113 27.46 20.97 2.00
CA GLU A 113 27.08 22.32 2.36
C GLU A 113 27.33 22.58 3.84
N THR A 114 27.93 23.73 4.11
CA THR A 114 28.32 24.17 5.46
C THR A 114 27.45 25.32 5.97
N GLN A 115 26.85 26.10 5.08
CA GLN A 115 25.97 27.22 5.42
C GLN A 115 24.53 26.78 5.63
N LEU A 116 24.29 25.96 6.66
CA LEU A 116 23.01 25.27 6.86
C LEU A 116 21.82 26.21 7.10
N ASP A 117 22.06 27.44 7.51
CA ASP A 117 21.02 28.46 7.75
C ASP A 117 20.74 29.34 6.52
N ALA A 118 21.47 29.12 5.42
CA ALA A 118 21.20 29.78 4.14
C ALA A 118 19.93 29.14 3.47
N PRO A 119 19.19 29.92 2.64
CA PRO A 119 18.04 29.41 1.93
C PRO A 119 18.46 28.38 0.86
N VAL A 120 17.62 27.39 0.61
CA VAL A 120 17.89 26.30 -0.35
C VAL A 120 18.04 26.79 -1.78
N SER A 121 17.50 27.97 -2.10
CA SER A 121 17.69 28.65 -3.40
C SER A 121 19.16 28.89 -3.76
N THR A 122 20.07 28.96 -2.78
CA THR A 122 21.50 29.16 -3.03
C THR A 122 22.22 27.94 -3.58
N VAL A 123 21.67 26.73 -3.37
CA VAL A 123 22.31 25.46 -3.74
C VAL A 123 21.48 24.62 -4.71
N MET A 124 20.20 24.92 -4.89
CA MET A 124 19.33 24.16 -5.80
C MET A 124 19.77 24.29 -7.27
N THR A 125 19.40 23.32 -8.09
CA THR A 125 19.40 23.47 -9.55
C THR A 125 18.22 24.36 -9.94
N PRO A 126 18.44 25.57 -10.47
CA PRO A 126 17.38 26.52 -10.76
C PRO A 126 16.58 26.14 -12.02
N GLN A 127 15.41 26.77 -12.21
CA GLN A 127 14.43 26.48 -13.24
C GLN A 127 15.01 26.42 -14.66
N ASP A 128 15.90 27.32 -15.04
CA ASP A 128 16.52 27.43 -16.35
C ASP A 128 17.45 26.24 -16.70
N ARG A 129 17.87 25.49 -15.68
CA ARG A 129 18.71 24.29 -15.81
C ARG A 129 17.96 22.98 -15.51
N LEU A 130 16.65 23.04 -15.23
CA LEU A 130 15.86 21.86 -14.97
C LEU A 130 15.70 21.01 -16.25
N VAL A 131 15.86 19.71 -16.09
CA VAL A 131 15.43 18.73 -17.10
C VAL A 131 14.02 18.28 -16.74
N THR A 132 13.08 18.55 -17.63
CA THR A 132 11.66 18.32 -17.40
C THR A 132 11.01 17.61 -18.56
N VAL A 133 9.89 16.95 -18.31
CA VAL A 133 9.00 16.36 -19.32
C VAL A 133 7.56 16.83 -19.08
N ARG A 134 6.71 16.66 -20.08
CA ARG A 134 5.26 16.87 -19.96
C ARG A 134 4.58 15.61 -19.44
N GLU A 135 3.40 15.76 -18.88
CA GLU A 135 2.55 14.62 -18.49
C GLU A 135 2.26 13.75 -19.73
N GLY A 136 2.44 12.42 -19.58
CA GLY A 136 2.31 11.48 -20.70
C GLY A 136 3.57 11.28 -21.55
N ALA A 137 4.72 11.85 -21.15
CA ALA A 137 5.99 11.58 -21.81
C ALA A 137 6.29 10.08 -21.85
N ASP A 138 6.85 9.62 -22.97
CA ASP A 138 7.20 8.22 -23.18
C ASP A 138 8.37 7.78 -22.28
N GLU A 139 8.37 6.52 -21.89
CA GLU A 139 9.40 5.91 -21.05
C GLU A 139 10.79 6.05 -21.68
N GLU A 140 10.92 5.83 -22.99
CA GLU A 140 12.18 5.95 -23.72
C GLU A 140 12.71 7.40 -23.70
N GLU A 141 11.83 8.40 -23.84
CA GLU A 141 12.18 9.81 -23.76
C GLU A 141 12.77 10.12 -22.38
N VAL A 142 12.09 9.72 -21.30
CA VAL A 142 12.54 9.96 -19.93
C VAL A 142 13.88 9.29 -19.66
N LEU A 143 14.05 8.02 -20.06
CA LEU A 143 15.32 7.30 -19.92
C LEU A 143 16.45 7.96 -20.69
N SER A 144 16.18 8.44 -21.92
CA SER A 144 17.15 9.18 -22.73
C SER A 144 17.61 10.46 -22.04
N LEU A 145 16.69 11.21 -21.42
CA LEU A 145 17.00 12.43 -20.67
C LEU A 145 17.83 12.12 -19.41
N LEU A 146 17.44 11.13 -18.61
CA LEU A 146 18.19 10.69 -17.44
C LEU A 146 19.63 10.33 -17.79
N HIS A 147 19.82 9.55 -18.86
CA HIS A 147 21.13 9.12 -19.35
C HIS A 147 21.96 10.29 -19.91
N ARG A 148 21.37 11.10 -20.80
CA ARG A 148 22.06 12.22 -21.48
C ARG A 148 22.55 13.25 -20.47
N HIS A 149 21.74 13.60 -19.48
CA HIS A 149 22.06 14.61 -18.48
C HIS A 149 22.73 14.02 -17.24
N ARG A 150 22.88 12.68 -17.15
CA ARG A 150 23.46 11.97 -15.98
C ARG A 150 22.79 12.35 -14.67
N ILE A 151 21.47 12.45 -14.70
CA ILE A 151 20.62 12.78 -13.54
C ILE A 151 19.79 11.57 -13.13
N GLU A 152 19.35 11.55 -11.88
CA GLU A 152 18.54 10.47 -11.34
C GLU A 152 17.04 10.78 -11.32
N LYS A 153 16.67 12.04 -11.57
CA LYS A 153 15.30 12.54 -11.46
C LYS A 153 14.95 13.50 -12.58
N VAL A 154 13.75 13.35 -13.13
CA VAL A 154 13.15 14.27 -14.11
C VAL A 154 11.83 14.76 -13.52
N LEU A 155 11.59 16.07 -13.55
CA LEU A 155 10.32 16.64 -13.12
C LEU A 155 9.30 16.60 -14.24
N VAL A 156 8.07 16.19 -13.89
CA VAL A 156 6.92 16.27 -14.79
C VAL A 156 6.21 17.56 -14.52
N ILE A 157 6.14 18.43 -15.53
CA ILE A 157 5.55 19.77 -15.42
C ILE A 157 4.32 19.91 -16.33
N GLY A 158 3.36 20.67 -15.85
CA GLY A 158 2.21 21.13 -16.61
C GLY A 158 2.47 22.49 -17.25
N ASP A 159 1.38 23.21 -17.54
CA ASP A 159 1.45 24.59 -18.00
C ASP A 159 1.98 25.50 -16.88
N ASP A 160 2.61 26.60 -17.25
CA ASP A 160 3.21 27.57 -16.33
C ASP A 160 4.23 26.99 -15.32
N PHE A 161 4.89 25.88 -15.68
CA PHE A 161 5.81 25.16 -14.80
C PHE A 161 5.15 24.62 -13.50
N GLU A 162 3.87 24.33 -13.51
CA GLU A 162 3.19 23.65 -12.41
C GLU A 162 3.77 22.23 -12.26
N LEU A 163 4.12 21.84 -11.03
CA LEU A 163 4.61 20.48 -10.76
C LEU A 163 3.46 19.48 -10.85
N LYS A 164 3.56 18.52 -11.76
CA LYS A 164 2.61 17.39 -11.90
C LYS A 164 3.15 16.09 -11.33
N GLY A 165 4.48 16.00 -11.21
CA GLY A 165 5.12 14.80 -10.67
C GLY A 165 6.64 14.81 -10.81
N MET A 166 7.22 13.68 -10.43
CA MET A 166 8.65 13.40 -10.56
C MET A 166 8.85 11.94 -10.92
N ILE A 167 9.73 11.66 -11.86
CA ILE A 167 10.12 10.31 -12.28
C ILE A 167 11.59 10.10 -11.91
N THR A 168 11.94 8.93 -11.39
CA THR A 168 13.33 8.62 -11.04
C THR A 168 13.88 7.43 -11.82
N ALA A 169 15.20 7.39 -12.03
CA ALA A 169 15.87 6.27 -12.67
C ALA A 169 15.65 4.94 -11.92
N LYS A 170 15.45 5.00 -10.60
CA LYS A 170 15.15 3.82 -9.78
C LYS A 170 13.79 3.21 -10.09
N ASP A 171 12.80 4.00 -10.49
CA ASP A 171 11.46 3.52 -10.79
C ASP A 171 11.48 2.62 -12.03
N PHE A 172 12.27 2.96 -13.03
CA PHE A 172 12.47 2.12 -14.22
C PHE A 172 13.21 0.82 -13.92
N GLN A 173 14.26 0.88 -13.06
CA GLN A 173 14.97 -0.31 -12.67
C GLN A 173 14.07 -1.28 -11.91
N LYS A 174 13.29 -0.78 -10.96
CA LYS A 174 12.34 -1.57 -10.18
C LYS A 174 11.24 -2.20 -11.05
N ALA A 175 10.75 -1.49 -12.07
CA ALA A 175 9.76 -2.05 -12.99
C ALA A 175 10.31 -3.27 -13.77
N LYS A 176 11.61 -3.27 -14.08
CA LYS A 176 12.28 -4.43 -14.69
C LYS A 176 12.57 -5.55 -13.71
N ASP A 177 12.97 -5.20 -12.48
CA ASP A 177 13.30 -6.17 -11.44
C ASP A 177 12.05 -6.89 -10.91
N PHE A 178 10.89 -6.20 -10.89
CA PHE A 178 9.62 -6.71 -10.34
C PHE A 178 8.46 -6.61 -11.35
N PRO A 179 8.49 -7.36 -12.45
CA PRO A 179 7.48 -7.27 -13.52
C PRO A 179 6.09 -7.78 -13.08
N LEU A 180 6.01 -8.54 -11.98
CA LEU A 180 4.77 -9.08 -11.43
C LEU A 180 4.21 -8.25 -10.27
N ALA A 181 4.82 -7.12 -9.95
CA ALA A 181 4.44 -6.30 -8.79
C ALA A 181 2.95 -5.94 -8.78
N CYS A 182 2.34 -6.09 -7.61
CA CYS A 182 0.94 -5.76 -7.39
C CYS A 182 0.78 -4.24 -7.24
N LYS A 183 0.36 -3.57 -8.32
CA LYS A 183 0.24 -2.11 -8.42
C LYS A 183 -1.20 -1.68 -8.67
N ASP A 184 -1.52 -0.47 -8.24
CA ASP A 184 -2.78 0.20 -8.57
C ASP A 184 -2.71 0.91 -9.94
N GLY A 185 -3.82 1.55 -10.34
CA GLY A 185 -3.90 2.27 -11.60
C GLY A 185 -2.98 3.50 -11.71
N SER A 186 -2.40 3.97 -10.60
CA SER A 186 -1.41 5.04 -10.57
C SER A 186 0.04 4.54 -10.60
N GLY A 187 0.25 3.21 -10.56
CA GLY A 187 1.55 2.57 -10.51
C GLY A 187 2.15 2.43 -9.11
N ALA A 188 1.42 2.81 -8.05
CA ALA A 188 1.83 2.61 -6.68
C ALA A 188 1.58 1.17 -6.22
N LEU A 189 2.45 0.63 -5.35
CA LEU A 189 2.24 -0.69 -4.77
C LEU A 189 0.92 -0.73 -3.99
N ARG A 190 0.20 -1.85 -4.11
CA ARG A 190 -1.01 -2.08 -3.33
C ARG A 190 -0.69 -2.54 -1.93
N VAL A 191 -1.52 -2.14 -0.97
CA VAL A 191 -1.39 -2.49 0.44
C VAL A 191 -2.75 -2.64 1.11
N GLY A 192 -2.87 -3.63 1.99
CA GLY A 192 -3.98 -3.80 2.90
C GLY A 192 -3.65 -3.33 4.30
N ALA A 193 -4.68 -3.03 5.09
CA ALA A 193 -4.54 -2.74 6.51
C ALA A 193 -5.67 -3.39 7.30
N ALA A 194 -5.32 -3.99 8.44
CA ALA A 194 -6.29 -4.61 9.33
C ALA A 194 -6.91 -3.58 10.26
N VAL A 195 -8.21 -3.75 10.52
CA VAL A 195 -8.96 -2.98 11.51
C VAL A 195 -9.81 -3.91 12.39
N GLY A 196 -10.22 -3.42 13.53
CA GLY A 196 -11.14 -4.13 14.44
C GLY A 196 -12.58 -3.64 14.32
N THR A 197 -13.30 -3.81 15.45
CA THR A 197 -14.68 -3.33 15.62
C THR A 197 -14.80 -2.35 16.79
N GLY A 198 -13.66 -1.89 17.35
CA GLY A 198 -13.60 -0.97 18.47
C GLY A 198 -14.11 0.44 18.14
N PHE A 199 -14.15 1.28 19.16
CA PHE A 199 -14.67 2.65 19.07
C PHE A 199 -13.80 3.60 18.22
N ASP A 200 -12.49 3.35 18.17
CA ASP A 200 -11.49 4.13 17.39
C ASP A 200 -11.42 3.73 15.90
N THR A 201 -12.22 2.73 15.50
CA THR A 201 -12.06 2.13 14.16
C THR A 201 -12.51 3.06 13.03
N ASP A 202 -13.47 3.94 13.27
CA ASP A 202 -13.93 4.88 12.22
C ASP A 202 -12.80 5.87 11.90
N ASP A 203 -12.18 6.49 12.92
CA ASP A 203 -11.03 7.40 12.75
C ASP A 203 -9.84 6.69 12.08
N ARG A 204 -9.61 5.43 12.44
CA ARG A 204 -8.55 4.59 11.85
C ARG A 204 -8.81 4.34 10.36
N VAL A 205 -10.02 3.99 9.99
CA VAL A 205 -10.41 3.78 8.58
C VAL A 205 -10.22 5.06 7.77
N ASP A 206 -10.63 6.21 8.29
CA ASP A 206 -10.48 7.52 7.62
C ASP A 206 -9.00 7.89 7.42
N ALA A 207 -8.16 7.64 8.43
CA ALA A 207 -6.73 7.87 8.33
C ALA A 207 -6.06 6.93 7.30
N LEU A 208 -6.45 5.65 7.26
CA LEU A 208 -5.96 4.67 6.29
C LEU A 208 -6.41 5.01 4.87
N ALA A 209 -7.67 5.45 4.70
CA ALA A 209 -8.20 5.91 3.42
C ALA A 209 -7.41 7.11 2.91
N SER A 210 -7.14 8.09 3.78
CA SER A 210 -6.34 9.28 3.46
C SER A 210 -4.89 8.92 3.10
N ALA A 211 -4.34 7.84 3.66
CA ALA A 211 -3.03 7.31 3.33
C ALA A 211 -3.01 6.51 2.01
N GLY A 212 -4.18 6.25 1.40
CA GLY A 212 -4.32 5.55 0.12
C GLY A 212 -4.33 4.03 0.22
N VAL A 213 -4.85 3.46 1.32
CA VAL A 213 -5.01 2.01 1.46
C VAL A 213 -5.90 1.43 0.36
N ASP A 214 -5.53 0.29 -0.21
CA ASP A 214 -6.32 -0.37 -1.26
C ASP A 214 -7.35 -1.36 -0.69
N VAL A 215 -7.04 -1.97 0.45
CA VAL A 215 -7.86 -3.01 1.08
C VAL A 215 -7.94 -2.80 2.59
N ILE A 216 -9.14 -2.72 3.12
CA ILE A 216 -9.40 -2.81 4.57
C ILE A 216 -9.79 -4.25 4.91
N VAL A 217 -9.07 -4.84 5.87
CA VAL A 217 -9.39 -6.17 6.40
C VAL A 217 -10.00 -6.03 7.78
N VAL A 218 -11.30 -6.28 7.90
CA VAL A 218 -11.99 -6.35 9.20
C VAL A 218 -11.63 -7.70 9.83
N ASP A 219 -10.56 -7.68 10.65
CA ASP A 219 -9.88 -8.88 11.15
C ASP A 219 -10.20 -9.14 12.60
N THR A 220 -10.96 -10.22 12.84
CA THR A 220 -11.42 -10.67 14.16
C THR A 220 -11.36 -12.18 14.30
N SER A 221 -11.36 -12.68 15.54
CA SER A 221 -11.45 -14.13 15.82
C SER A 221 -12.84 -14.73 15.56
N HIS A 222 -13.86 -13.88 15.32
CA HIS A 222 -15.23 -14.31 15.04
C HIS A 222 -15.92 -13.35 14.06
N GLY A 223 -15.72 -13.59 12.75
CA GLY A 223 -16.22 -12.75 11.66
C GLY A 223 -17.75 -12.73 11.52
N PHE A 224 -18.47 -13.74 12.04
CA PHE A 224 -19.94 -13.80 12.01
C PHE A 224 -20.57 -13.09 13.20
N SER A 225 -19.94 -12.07 13.74
CA SER A 225 -20.54 -11.25 14.78
C SER A 225 -21.22 -10.00 14.22
N LYS A 226 -22.27 -9.52 14.92
CA LYS A 226 -22.96 -8.29 14.49
C LYS A 226 -22.01 -7.12 14.31
N GLY A 227 -21.03 -6.95 15.22
CA GLY A 227 -20.06 -5.87 15.16
C GLY A 227 -19.18 -5.91 13.88
N VAL A 228 -18.84 -7.10 13.40
CA VAL A 228 -18.07 -7.26 12.16
C VAL A 228 -18.93 -6.92 10.94
N LEU A 229 -20.14 -7.46 10.86
CA LEU A 229 -21.07 -7.18 9.75
C LEU A 229 -21.40 -5.68 9.65
N ASP A 230 -21.66 -5.05 10.80
CA ASP A 230 -21.93 -3.61 10.87
C ASP A 230 -20.67 -2.80 10.47
N ARG A 231 -19.47 -3.26 10.85
CA ARG A 231 -18.20 -2.61 10.46
C ARG A 231 -17.98 -2.68 8.94
N VAL A 232 -18.17 -3.84 8.33
CA VAL A 232 -18.07 -4.01 6.87
C VAL A 232 -19.03 -3.03 6.15
N ARG A 233 -20.30 -2.98 6.57
CA ARG A 233 -21.28 -2.04 5.98
C ARG A 233 -20.84 -0.59 6.11
N ARG A 234 -20.37 -0.17 7.29
CA ARG A 234 -19.92 1.21 7.53
C ARG A 234 -18.74 1.59 6.65
N VAL A 235 -17.74 0.73 6.55
CA VAL A 235 -16.56 1.00 5.70
C VAL A 235 -16.99 1.14 4.25
N LYS A 236 -17.81 0.25 3.72
CA LYS A 236 -18.32 0.33 2.32
C LYS A 236 -19.19 1.56 2.08
N GLN A 237 -19.95 2.02 3.08
CA GLN A 237 -20.77 3.23 2.96
C GLN A 237 -19.93 4.51 2.98
N ALA A 238 -18.90 4.57 3.84
CA ALA A 238 -18.04 5.74 3.97
C ALA A 238 -17.01 5.83 2.84
N HIS A 239 -16.48 4.69 2.40
CA HIS A 239 -15.40 4.59 1.42
C HIS A 239 -15.73 3.52 0.36
N PRO A 240 -16.67 3.77 -0.57
CA PRO A 240 -17.14 2.77 -1.53
C PRO A 240 -16.06 2.22 -2.46
N ASP A 241 -15.03 3.01 -2.74
CA ASP A 241 -13.91 2.64 -3.62
C ASP A 241 -12.87 1.73 -2.95
N ILE A 242 -12.87 1.66 -1.61
CA ILE A 242 -11.95 0.78 -0.87
C ILE A 242 -12.52 -0.64 -0.86
N GLN A 243 -11.69 -1.61 -1.19
CA GLN A 243 -12.05 -3.02 -1.11
C GLN A 243 -12.06 -3.48 0.35
N VAL A 244 -13.08 -4.26 0.75
CA VAL A 244 -13.25 -4.72 2.13
C VAL A 244 -13.27 -6.23 2.20
N ILE A 245 -12.39 -6.79 3.04
CA ILE A 245 -12.34 -8.21 3.37
C ILE A 245 -12.83 -8.38 4.81
N GLY A 246 -13.78 -9.28 5.01
CA GLY A 246 -14.28 -9.63 6.34
C GLY A 246 -13.78 -11.00 6.80
N GLY A 247 -13.50 -11.16 8.08
CA GLY A 247 -13.09 -12.45 8.66
C GLY A 247 -12.78 -12.40 10.18
N ASN A 248 -12.42 -13.58 10.76
CA ASN A 248 -12.36 -14.88 10.12
C ASN A 248 -13.67 -15.64 10.31
N ILE A 249 -13.98 -16.45 9.33
CA ILE A 249 -15.18 -17.28 9.31
C ILE A 249 -14.83 -18.73 8.96
N VAL A 250 -15.80 -19.66 9.11
CA VAL A 250 -15.62 -21.08 8.77
C VAL A 250 -16.89 -21.74 8.23
N THR A 251 -18.02 -21.02 8.10
CA THR A 251 -19.31 -21.54 7.69
C THR A 251 -19.89 -20.82 6.49
N ALA A 252 -20.77 -21.49 5.76
CA ALA A 252 -21.53 -20.94 4.63
C ALA A 252 -22.35 -19.70 5.02
N ASP A 253 -23.15 -19.80 6.09
CA ASP A 253 -24.01 -18.70 6.58
C ASP A 253 -23.19 -17.43 6.88
N ALA A 254 -21.99 -17.61 7.47
CA ALA A 254 -21.12 -16.49 7.78
C ALA A 254 -20.55 -15.82 6.51
N ALA A 255 -20.27 -16.62 5.48
CA ALA A 255 -19.79 -16.11 4.19
C ALA A 255 -20.88 -15.29 3.48
N GLU A 256 -22.09 -15.83 3.41
CA GLU A 256 -23.26 -15.16 2.83
C GLU A 256 -23.55 -13.83 3.56
N ALA A 257 -23.56 -13.84 4.89
CA ALA A 257 -23.79 -12.65 5.69
C ALA A 257 -22.71 -11.54 5.48
N LEU A 258 -21.45 -11.92 5.27
CA LEU A 258 -20.39 -10.98 4.94
C LEU A 258 -20.56 -10.38 3.53
N VAL A 259 -20.94 -11.19 2.56
CA VAL A 259 -21.25 -10.74 1.20
C VAL A 259 -22.44 -9.78 1.21
N ASP A 260 -23.50 -10.12 1.93
CA ASP A 260 -24.68 -9.25 2.11
C ASP A 260 -24.34 -7.95 2.84
N ALA A 261 -23.35 -7.97 3.70
CA ALA A 261 -22.82 -6.77 4.33
C ALA A 261 -21.96 -5.90 3.40
N GLY A 262 -21.64 -6.40 2.20
CA GLY A 262 -20.85 -5.69 1.18
C GLY A 262 -19.37 -6.04 1.14
N ALA A 263 -18.95 -7.16 1.75
CA ALA A 263 -17.56 -7.62 1.66
C ALA A 263 -17.17 -7.97 0.21
N ASP A 264 -15.99 -7.55 -0.22
CA ASP A 264 -15.42 -7.82 -1.53
C ASP A 264 -14.55 -9.09 -1.55
N GLY A 265 -14.26 -9.64 -0.37
CA GLY A 265 -13.60 -10.89 -0.13
C GLY A 265 -13.86 -11.38 1.29
N VAL A 266 -13.68 -12.67 1.55
CA VAL A 266 -13.83 -13.25 2.89
C VAL A 266 -12.59 -14.01 3.31
N LYS A 267 -12.24 -13.95 4.61
CA LYS A 267 -11.08 -14.64 5.18
C LYS A 267 -11.51 -15.80 6.05
N VAL A 268 -11.02 -17.01 5.71
CA VAL A 268 -11.49 -18.31 6.25
C VAL A 268 -10.41 -18.94 7.11
N GLY A 269 -10.76 -19.26 8.35
CA GLY A 269 -9.90 -20.02 9.25
C GLY A 269 -10.08 -19.61 10.71
N ILE A 270 -10.55 -20.54 11.55
CA ILE A 270 -10.63 -20.39 13.00
C ILE A 270 -9.87 -21.54 13.63
N GLY A 271 -8.76 -21.21 14.28
CA GLY A 271 -7.93 -22.16 14.99
C GLY A 271 -6.84 -22.90 14.20
N PRO A 272 -6.64 -22.77 12.87
CA PRO A 272 -5.65 -23.56 12.15
C PRO A 272 -4.21 -23.02 12.26
N GLY A 273 -4.02 -21.77 12.67
CA GLY A 273 -2.70 -21.15 12.77
C GLY A 273 -1.77 -21.87 13.75
N SER A 274 -0.47 -21.93 13.44
CA SER A 274 0.52 -22.63 14.28
C SER A 274 0.66 -22.05 15.68
N ILE A 275 0.38 -20.75 15.83
CA ILE A 275 0.42 -20.02 17.11
C ILE A 275 -0.97 -19.84 17.69
N CYS A 276 -2.03 -20.29 17.03
CA CYS A 276 -3.40 -20.06 17.46
C CYS A 276 -3.77 -20.93 18.67
N THR A 277 -4.20 -20.29 19.75
CA THR A 277 -4.61 -20.95 21.00
C THR A 277 -6.12 -21.16 21.10
N THR A 278 -6.92 -20.72 20.12
CA THR A 278 -8.39 -20.77 20.15
C THR A 278 -8.92 -22.20 20.36
N ARG A 279 -8.34 -23.19 19.70
CA ARG A 279 -8.75 -24.60 19.86
C ARG A 279 -8.45 -25.13 21.26
N VAL A 280 -7.33 -24.73 21.84
CA VAL A 280 -6.89 -25.19 23.15
C VAL A 280 -7.66 -24.50 24.28
N VAL A 281 -7.81 -23.18 24.17
CA VAL A 281 -8.42 -22.35 25.23
C VAL A 281 -9.94 -22.35 25.16
N ALA A 282 -10.52 -22.17 23.97
CA ALA A 282 -11.97 -22.06 23.79
C ALA A 282 -12.64 -23.32 23.25
N GLY A 283 -11.89 -24.34 22.85
CA GLY A 283 -12.43 -25.55 22.21
C GLY A 283 -13.08 -25.29 20.86
N VAL A 284 -12.81 -24.14 20.22
CA VAL A 284 -13.43 -23.72 18.96
C VAL A 284 -12.45 -23.81 17.82
N GLY A 285 -12.89 -24.34 16.69
CA GLY A 285 -12.13 -24.44 15.46
C GLY A 285 -12.72 -25.47 14.48
N VAL A 286 -12.43 -25.29 13.22
CA VAL A 286 -12.85 -26.18 12.15
C VAL A 286 -11.60 -26.62 11.38
N PRO A 287 -11.53 -27.88 10.88
CA PRO A 287 -10.46 -28.30 9.98
C PRO A 287 -10.42 -27.40 8.74
N GLN A 288 -9.24 -26.88 8.39
CA GLN A 288 -9.13 -25.78 7.42
C GLN A 288 -9.67 -26.13 6.04
N ILE A 289 -9.37 -27.33 5.52
CA ILE A 289 -9.87 -27.74 4.20
C ILE A 289 -11.41 -27.88 4.19
N SER A 290 -12.03 -28.36 5.30
CA SER A 290 -13.48 -28.42 5.42
C SER A 290 -14.11 -27.02 5.40
N ALA A 291 -13.53 -26.07 6.16
CA ALA A 291 -14.00 -24.69 6.17
C ALA A 291 -13.86 -24.01 4.80
N VAL A 292 -12.72 -24.20 4.13
CA VAL A 292 -12.48 -23.65 2.78
C VAL A 292 -13.49 -24.23 1.78
N ALA A 293 -13.73 -25.57 1.80
CA ALA A 293 -14.66 -26.22 0.89
C ALA A 293 -16.11 -25.74 1.09
N GLU A 294 -16.56 -25.63 2.35
CA GLU A 294 -17.91 -25.16 2.68
C GLU A 294 -18.14 -23.71 2.24
N VAL A 295 -17.21 -22.83 2.55
CA VAL A 295 -17.29 -21.41 2.17
C VAL A 295 -17.17 -21.24 0.65
N ALA A 296 -16.29 -22.00 -0.02
CA ALA A 296 -16.15 -21.94 -1.47
C ALA A 296 -17.45 -22.33 -2.20
N GLU A 297 -18.15 -23.35 -1.70
CA GLU A 297 -19.44 -23.75 -2.24
C GLU A 297 -20.51 -22.65 -2.09
N ALA A 298 -20.61 -22.06 -0.90
CA ALA A 298 -21.54 -20.96 -0.63
C ALA A 298 -21.27 -19.72 -1.51
N LEU A 299 -20.01 -19.44 -1.80
CA LEU A 299 -19.62 -18.26 -2.59
C LEU A 299 -19.63 -18.47 -4.11
N ARG A 300 -19.93 -19.68 -4.59
CA ARG A 300 -19.86 -20.02 -6.02
C ARG A 300 -20.66 -19.09 -6.92
N ALA A 301 -21.83 -18.63 -6.45
CA ALA A 301 -22.72 -17.74 -7.21
C ALA A 301 -22.41 -16.25 -7.03
N SER A 302 -21.68 -15.87 -5.97
CA SER A 302 -21.40 -14.47 -5.65
C SER A 302 -20.15 -13.89 -6.32
N GLU A 303 -19.33 -14.76 -6.91
CA GLU A 303 -17.99 -14.41 -7.43
C GLU A 303 -17.03 -13.74 -6.39
N THR A 304 -17.38 -13.76 -5.12
CA THR A 304 -16.56 -13.21 -4.04
C THR A 304 -15.41 -14.16 -3.71
N PRO A 305 -14.14 -13.74 -3.81
CA PRO A 305 -13.01 -14.60 -3.48
C PRO A 305 -12.95 -14.93 -2.00
N LEU A 306 -12.41 -16.10 -1.67
CA LEU A 306 -12.05 -16.47 -0.32
C LEU A 306 -10.53 -16.54 -0.13
N ILE A 307 -10.08 -16.30 1.09
CA ILE A 307 -8.69 -16.34 1.52
C ILE A 307 -8.57 -17.44 2.58
N ALA A 308 -7.76 -18.47 2.31
CA ALA A 308 -7.45 -19.50 3.29
C ALA A 308 -6.38 -18.95 4.27
N ASP A 309 -6.76 -18.75 5.54
CA ASP A 309 -5.90 -18.16 6.56
C ASP A 309 -5.50 -19.19 7.61
N GLY A 310 -4.20 -19.46 7.67
CA GLY A 310 -3.57 -20.33 8.66
C GLY A 310 -3.56 -21.82 8.30
N GLY A 311 -2.67 -22.55 8.98
CA GLY A 311 -2.52 -24.01 8.82
C GLY A 311 -1.72 -24.45 7.60
N ILE A 312 -1.24 -23.54 6.78
CA ILE A 312 -0.41 -23.83 5.59
C ILE A 312 1.05 -23.94 6.05
N ARG A 313 1.66 -25.13 5.87
CA ARG A 313 3.03 -25.42 6.26
C ARG A 313 3.91 -25.85 5.08
N TYR A 314 3.31 -26.44 4.06
CA TYR A 314 4.00 -27.01 2.91
C TYR A 314 3.35 -26.54 1.61
N SER A 315 4.09 -26.56 0.51
CA SER A 315 3.59 -26.23 -0.82
C SER A 315 2.36 -27.05 -1.22
N GLY A 316 2.29 -28.32 -0.81
CA GLY A 316 1.12 -29.17 -1.01
C GLY A 316 -0.15 -28.70 -0.29
N ASP A 317 -0.01 -27.94 0.79
CA ASP A 317 -1.17 -27.36 1.50
C ASP A 317 -1.76 -26.18 0.70
N ILE A 318 -0.90 -25.38 0.07
CA ILE A 318 -1.35 -24.31 -0.85
C ILE A 318 -2.15 -24.91 -2.00
N SER A 319 -1.64 -26.01 -2.60
CA SER A 319 -2.30 -26.67 -3.72
C SER A 319 -3.66 -27.27 -3.35
N LYS A 320 -3.83 -27.73 -2.11
CA LYS A 320 -5.11 -28.26 -1.61
C LYS A 320 -6.11 -27.14 -1.32
N ALA A 321 -5.63 -26.04 -0.73
CA ALA A 321 -6.45 -24.88 -0.43
C ALA A 321 -6.91 -24.15 -1.69
#